data_d8f96de69ccbece498df875d47c7f30e
#
_entry.id   d8f96de69ccbece498df875d47c7f30e
#
_cell.length_a   1.000
_cell.length_b   1.000
_cell.length_c   1.000
_cell.angle_alpha   90.00
_cell.angle_beta   90.00
_cell.angle_gamma   90.00
#
_symmetry.space_group_name_H-M   'P 1'
#
loop_
_entity.id
_entity.type
_entity.pdbx_description
1 polymer ?
#
loop_
_entity_poly.entity_id
_entity_poly.type
_entity_poly.pdbx_seq_one_letter_code
_entity_poly.pdbx_strand_id
1 'polypeptide(L)'
;MKKFLLIFILFILGIRCYAQEKIPDVHIITSKFDRIEIIRMNSATDLLIGLNEAVQKRNIKNAVILAGIGSVTDYHFHVVSDKNLPPAEEFPKASVPKDLISVQGYILNGRVHAHITLSDENSVIGGHLEPGTKALTFFIVTNGVLPDDLDFEYLDNYKY
;
A
#
# COMPACT_ATOMS: atom_id res chain seq x y z
N MET A 1 -21.22 -5.12 -74.55
CA MET A 1 -20.78 -4.04 -73.61
C MET A 1 -21.19 -4.44 -72.17
N LYS A 2 -20.24 -4.94 -71.42
CA LYS A 2 -20.47 -5.40 -70.03
C LYS A 2 -20.20 -4.24 -69.05
N LYS A 3 -21.27 -3.82 -68.33
CA LYS A 3 -21.15 -2.79 -67.29
C LYS A 3 -20.59 -3.45 -66.05
N PHE A 4 -19.36 -3.07 -65.63
CA PHE A 4 -18.77 -3.42 -64.34
C PHE A 4 -19.39 -2.53 -63.23
N LEU A 5 -20.11 -3.16 -62.31
CA LEU A 5 -20.61 -2.52 -61.09
C LEU A 5 -19.53 -2.61 -60.02
N LEU A 6 -18.89 -1.47 -59.73
CA LEU A 6 -17.87 -1.39 -58.66
C LEU A 6 -18.59 -1.20 -57.32
N ILE A 7 -18.63 -2.24 -56.50
CA ILE A 7 -19.16 -2.17 -55.13
C ILE A 7 -18.03 -1.67 -54.22
N PHE A 8 -18.14 -0.43 -53.77
CA PHE A 8 -17.25 0.18 -52.79
C PHE A 8 -17.73 -0.27 -51.39
N ILE A 9 -17.06 -1.27 -50.81
CA ILE A 9 -17.29 -1.66 -49.43
C ILE A 9 -16.53 -0.68 -48.52
N LEU A 10 -17.26 0.27 -47.94
CA LEU A 10 -16.73 1.14 -46.87
C LEU A 10 -16.54 0.30 -45.61
N PHE A 11 -15.30 -0.09 -45.34
CA PHE A 11 -14.90 -0.65 -44.06
C PHE A 11 -14.85 0.49 -43.02
N ILE A 12 -15.96 0.72 -42.32
CA ILE A 12 -15.96 1.63 -41.17
C ILE A 12 -15.23 0.93 -40.04
N LEU A 13 -13.94 1.15 -39.93
CA LEU A 13 -13.16 0.84 -38.72
C LEU A 13 -13.71 1.72 -37.59
N GLY A 14 -14.63 1.16 -36.83
CA GLY A 14 -15.07 1.77 -35.58
C GLY A 14 -13.89 1.84 -34.58
N ILE A 15 -13.19 2.96 -34.61
CA ILE A 15 -12.23 3.30 -33.55
C ILE A 15 -13.09 3.49 -32.29
N ARG A 16 -13.20 2.44 -31.46
CA ARG A 16 -13.70 2.59 -30.10
C ARG A 16 -12.67 3.42 -29.34
N CYS A 17 -12.90 4.73 -29.31
CA CYS A 17 -12.23 5.60 -28.35
C CYS A 17 -12.73 5.16 -26.96
N TYR A 18 -11.97 4.31 -26.28
CA TYR A 18 -12.19 4.08 -24.87
C TYR A 18 -11.84 5.40 -24.19
N ALA A 19 -12.85 6.20 -23.88
CA ALA A 19 -12.67 7.31 -22.96
C ALA A 19 -12.09 6.69 -21.67
N GLN A 20 -10.90 7.10 -21.31
CA GLN A 20 -10.29 6.70 -20.04
C GLN A 20 -11.22 7.22 -18.95
N GLU A 21 -11.87 6.30 -18.23
CA GLU A 21 -12.79 6.66 -17.16
C GLU A 21 -12.01 7.48 -16.13
N LYS A 22 -12.43 8.72 -15.90
CA LYS A 22 -11.76 9.60 -14.96
C LYS A 22 -11.95 9.02 -13.56
N ILE A 23 -10.85 8.71 -12.89
CA ILE A 23 -10.89 8.30 -11.47
C ILE A 23 -11.54 9.45 -10.70
N PRO A 24 -12.60 9.20 -9.91
CA PRO A 24 -13.27 10.26 -9.16
C PRO A 24 -12.31 10.86 -8.11
N ASP A 25 -12.42 12.18 -7.88
CA ASP A 25 -11.61 12.89 -6.90
C ASP A 25 -11.83 12.37 -5.46
N VAL A 26 -12.99 11.74 -5.23
CA VAL A 26 -13.34 11.06 -3.96
C VAL A 26 -13.91 9.69 -4.29
N HIS A 27 -13.26 8.64 -3.79
CA HIS A 27 -13.73 7.26 -3.90
C HIS A 27 -14.11 6.73 -2.52
N ILE A 28 -15.32 6.18 -2.38
CA ILE A 28 -15.86 5.71 -1.10
C ILE A 28 -16.14 4.22 -1.20
N ILE A 29 -15.54 3.45 -0.28
CA ILE A 29 -15.82 2.02 -0.10
C ILE A 29 -16.41 1.83 1.29
N THR A 30 -17.58 1.21 1.37
CA THR A 30 -18.21 0.82 2.63
C THR A 30 -18.07 -0.67 2.85
N SER A 31 -17.55 -1.07 4.00
CA SER A 31 -17.33 -2.47 4.34
C SER A 31 -17.40 -2.72 5.85
N LYS A 32 -17.15 -3.96 6.25
CA LYS A 32 -17.03 -4.43 7.63
C LYS A 32 -15.78 -5.31 7.74
N PHE A 33 -15.29 -5.53 8.96
CA PHE A 33 -14.24 -6.52 9.18
C PHE A 33 -14.84 -7.94 9.25
N ASP A 34 -14.22 -8.86 8.55
CA ASP A 34 -14.54 -10.29 8.65
C ASP A 34 -13.90 -10.91 9.91
N ARG A 35 -12.70 -10.46 10.25
CA ARG A 35 -11.95 -10.89 11.43
C ARG A 35 -10.86 -9.90 11.83
N ILE A 36 -10.33 -10.08 13.02
CA ILE A 36 -9.13 -9.38 13.51
C ILE A 36 -7.96 -10.37 13.51
N GLU A 37 -6.82 -9.95 12.97
CA GLU A 37 -5.56 -10.69 13.02
C GLU A 37 -4.55 -9.90 13.86
N ILE A 38 -4.04 -10.51 14.92
CA ILE A 38 -2.97 -9.94 15.75
C ILE A 38 -1.68 -10.67 15.39
N ILE A 39 -0.71 -9.93 14.87
CA ILE A 39 0.57 -10.44 14.40
C ILE A 39 1.64 -9.98 15.36
N ARG A 40 2.32 -10.94 16.01
CA ARG A 40 3.50 -10.66 16.84
C ARG A 40 4.76 -11.11 16.11
N MET A 41 5.74 -10.23 16.02
CA MET A 41 7.08 -10.48 15.46
C MET A 41 8.13 -10.36 16.57
N ASN A 42 9.12 -11.24 16.56
CA ASN A 42 10.19 -11.27 17.54
C ASN A 42 11.27 -10.23 17.25
N SER A 43 12.21 -10.08 18.20
CA SER A 43 13.44 -9.31 18.02
C SER A 43 14.17 -9.70 16.72
N ALA A 44 14.82 -8.72 16.10
CA ALA A 44 15.54 -8.80 14.84
C ALA A 44 14.68 -9.08 13.58
N THR A 45 13.37 -9.29 13.71
CA THR A 45 12.47 -9.40 12.55
C THR A 45 12.33 -8.04 11.87
N ASP A 46 12.41 -8.03 10.55
CA ASP A 46 12.06 -6.87 9.73
C ASP A 46 10.54 -6.69 9.68
N LEU A 47 10.05 -5.48 9.96
CA LEU A 47 8.62 -5.22 10.08
C LEU A 47 7.86 -5.44 8.76
N LEU A 48 8.37 -4.87 7.65
CA LEU A 48 7.69 -4.99 6.36
C LEU A 48 7.73 -6.42 5.81
N ILE A 49 8.89 -7.08 5.94
CA ILE A 49 9.04 -8.48 5.53
C ILE A 49 8.13 -9.38 6.35
N GLY A 50 8.12 -9.23 7.69
CA GLY A 50 7.27 -10.03 8.57
C GLY A 50 5.77 -9.79 8.35
N LEU A 51 5.35 -8.55 8.03
CA LEU A 51 3.97 -8.27 7.63
C LEU A 51 3.60 -8.97 6.32
N ASN A 52 4.48 -8.90 5.29
CA ASN A 52 4.23 -9.58 4.02
C ASN A 52 4.17 -11.11 4.17
N GLU A 53 5.03 -11.70 4.98
CA GLU A 53 4.97 -13.14 5.30
C GLU A 53 3.64 -13.53 5.98
N ALA A 54 3.19 -12.73 6.95
CA ALA A 54 1.91 -12.94 7.62
C ALA A 54 0.73 -12.82 6.65
N VAL A 55 0.74 -11.81 5.78
CA VAL A 55 -0.27 -11.59 4.73
C VAL A 55 -0.39 -12.83 3.83
N GLN A 56 0.72 -13.34 3.34
CA GLN A 56 0.77 -14.55 2.51
C GLN A 56 0.29 -15.79 3.26
N LYS A 57 0.83 -16.02 4.48
CA LYS A 57 0.50 -17.19 5.30
C LYS A 57 -0.98 -17.25 5.70
N ARG A 58 -1.60 -16.09 5.91
CA ARG A 58 -3.00 -15.96 6.33
C ARG A 58 -3.97 -15.71 5.16
N ASN A 59 -3.47 -15.68 3.93
CA ASN A 59 -4.23 -15.36 2.72
C ASN A 59 -5.06 -14.08 2.89
N ILE A 60 -4.41 -13.02 3.39
CA ILE A 60 -5.05 -11.72 3.57
C ILE A 60 -4.98 -10.97 2.24
N LYS A 61 -6.10 -10.80 1.58
CA LYS A 61 -6.18 -10.00 0.36
C LYS A 61 -6.32 -8.51 0.70
N ASN A 62 -7.25 -8.18 1.59
CA ASN A 62 -7.56 -6.81 1.94
C ASN A 62 -7.65 -6.65 3.46
N ALA A 63 -7.03 -5.60 4.01
CA ALA A 63 -7.13 -5.28 5.44
C ALA A 63 -6.81 -3.80 5.70
N VAL A 64 -7.26 -3.32 6.85
CA VAL A 64 -6.81 -2.04 7.44
C VAL A 64 -5.85 -2.38 8.59
N ILE A 65 -4.69 -1.73 8.63
CA ILE A 65 -3.80 -1.79 9.77
C ILE A 65 -4.34 -0.84 10.84
N LEU A 66 -4.89 -1.40 11.92
CA LEU A 66 -5.58 -0.66 12.97
C LEU A 66 -4.65 -0.09 14.01
N ALA A 67 -3.59 -0.83 14.34
CA ALA A 67 -2.60 -0.45 15.33
C ALA A 67 -1.30 -1.22 15.11
N GLY A 68 -0.18 -0.61 15.52
CA GLY A 68 1.11 -1.29 15.60
C GLY A 68 1.97 -0.61 16.65
N ILE A 69 2.62 -1.40 17.49
CA ILE A 69 3.54 -0.95 18.55
C ILE A 69 4.76 -1.85 18.64
N GLY A 70 5.83 -1.32 19.24
CA GLY A 70 7.05 -2.06 19.48
C GLY A 70 8.26 -1.16 19.71
N SER A 71 9.43 -1.67 19.39
CA SER A 71 10.67 -0.90 19.41
C SER A 71 11.61 -1.37 18.31
N VAL A 72 12.45 -0.49 17.80
CA VAL A 72 13.36 -0.76 16.69
C VAL A 72 14.83 -0.60 17.08
N THR A 73 15.71 -1.41 16.47
CA THR A 73 17.17 -1.17 16.45
C THR A 73 17.58 -0.36 15.23
N ASP A 74 16.89 -0.61 14.12
CA ASP A 74 17.14 -0.01 12.82
C ASP A 74 15.82 0.50 12.26
N TYR A 75 15.85 1.62 11.54
CA TYR A 75 14.70 2.07 10.79
C TYR A 75 15.07 2.45 9.35
N HIS A 76 14.11 2.29 8.46
CA HIS A 76 14.14 2.74 7.09
C HIS A 76 12.71 3.08 6.65
N PHE A 77 12.53 4.28 6.16
CA PHE A 77 11.25 4.75 5.60
C PHE A 77 11.52 5.80 4.51
N HIS A 78 10.52 6.12 3.70
CA HIS A 78 10.64 7.26 2.80
C HIS A 78 9.58 8.32 3.10
N VAL A 79 9.87 9.55 2.66
CA VAL A 79 8.99 10.72 2.75
C VAL A 79 9.02 11.49 1.44
N VAL A 80 7.87 12.09 1.11
CA VAL A 80 7.77 13.04 0.00
C VAL A 80 8.57 14.29 0.35
N SER A 81 9.43 14.75 -0.56
CA SER A 81 10.34 15.89 -0.34
C SER A 81 10.05 17.13 -1.18
N ASP A 82 9.15 17.02 -2.18
CA ASP A 82 8.73 18.18 -2.98
C ASP A 82 7.23 18.13 -3.36
N LYS A 83 6.76 19.09 -4.18
CA LYS A 83 5.37 19.22 -4.64
C LYS A 83 5.16 18.82 -6.10
N ASN A 84 6.15 18.21 -6.73
CA ASN A 84 6.03 17.75 -8.10
C ASN A 84 5.12 16.54 -8.22
N LEU A 85 4.72 16.18 -9.44
CA LEU A 85 3.97 14.97 -9.75
C LEU A 85 4.69 14.21 -10.89
N PRO A 86 5.29 13.02 -10.64
CA PRO A 86 5.44 12.39 -9.32
C PRO A 86 6.36 13.19 -8.38
N PRO A 87 6.14 13.14 -7.06
CA PRO A 87 6.98 13.84 -6.10
C PRO A 87 8.36 13.18 -5.98
N ALA A 88 9.37 13.98 -5.61
CA ALA A 88 10.63 13.43 -5.16
C ALA A 88 10.50 12.83 -3.76
N GLU A 89 11.33 11.85 -3.45
CA GLU A 89 11.33 11.12 -2.20
C GLU A 89 12.71 11.11 -1.56
N GLU A 90 12.75 11.15 -0.23
CA GLU A 90 13.94 10.93 0.57
C GLU A 90 13.78 9.69 1.41
N PHE A 91 14.88 8.94 1.64
CA PHE A 91 14.91 7.64 2.29
C PHE A 91 15.73 7.66 3.58
N PRO A 92 15.24 8.27 4.67
CA PRO A 92 15.89 8.26 5.97
C PRO A 92 16.06 6.84 6.52
N LYS A 93 17.28 6.52 6.95
CA LYS A 93 17.61 5.26 7.62
C LYS A 93 18.71 5.46 8.66
N ALA A 94 18.60 4.74 9.77
CA ALA A 94 19.66 4.70 10.78
C ALA A 94 19.59 3.43 11.62
N SER A 95 20.71 3.13 12.27
CA SER A 95 20.84 2.06 13.27
C SER A 95 20.90 2.70 14.66
N VAL A 96 19.74 3.11 15.15
CA VAL A 96 19.55 3.72 16.48
C VAL A 96 18.24 3.24 17.09
N PRO A 97 18.18 3.01 18.40
CA PRO A 97 16.95 2.55 19.05
C PRO A 97 15.89 3.64 19.03
N LYS A 98 14.64 3.26 18.75
CA LYS A 98 13.46 4.09 18.90
C LYS A 98 12.25 3.25 19.30
N ASP A 99 11.28 3.87 19.95
CA ASP A 99 9.96 3.28 20.11
C ASP A 99 9.15 3.38 18.82
N LEU A 100 8.51 2.29 18.44
CA LEU A 100 7.49 2.27 17.40
C LEU A 100 6.14 2.58 18.06
N ILE A 101 5.66 3.81 17.92
CA ILE A 101 4.42 4.28 18.56
C ILE A 101 3.18 4.07 17.69
N SER A 102 3.34 3.93 16.37
CA SER A 102 2.25 3.51 15.50
C SER A 102 2.72 2.83 14.22
N VAL A 103 1.92 1.90 13.75
CA VAL A 103 1.88 1.43 12.36
C VAL A 103 0.46 1.63 11.86
N GLN A 104 0.31 2.30 10.73
CA GLN A 104 -0.98 2.58 10.10
C GLN A 104 -0.89 2.30 8.60
N GLY A 105 -2.01 1.98 7.98
CA GLY A 105 -2.05 1.73 6.54
C GLY A 105 -3.04 0.65 6.15
N TYR A 106 -2.74 0.00 5.05
CA TYR A 106 -3.63 -0.97 4.43
C TYR A 106 -2.86 -2.18 3.89
N ILE A 107 -3.58 -3.27 3.73
CA ILE A 107 -3.21 -4.37 2.85
C ILE A 107 -4.17 -4.31 1.68
N LEU A 108 -3.65 -4.05 0.48
CA LEU A 108 -4.42 -3.80 -0.74
C LEU A 108 -4.04 -4.85 -1.78
N ASN A 109 -4.99 -5.72 -2.12
CA ASN A 109 -4.75 -6.84 -3.05
C ASN A 109 -3.51 -7.68 -2.68
N GLY A 110 -3.32 -7.95 -1.37
CA GLY A 110 -2.20 -8.73 -0.84
C GLY A 110 -0.87 -7.96 -0.71
N ARG A 111 -0.84 -6.66 -0.98
CA ARG A 111 0.34 -5.79 -0.79
C ARG A 111 0.20 -4.94 0.46
N VAL A 112 1.24 -4.89 1.27
CA VAL A 112 1.32 -4.01 2.43
C VAL A 112 1.68 -2.60 1.99
N HIS A 113 0.84 -1.63 2.34
CA HIS A 113 1.10 -0.19 2.23
C HIS A 113 0.98 0.38 3.65
N ALA A 114 2.11 0.65 4.29
CA ALA A 114 2.16 1.02 5.69
C ALA A 114 3.04 2.24 5.94
N HIS A 115 2.62 3.06 6.89
CA HIS A 115 3.40 4.16 7.45
C HIS A 115 3.73 3.87 8.91
N ILE A 116 4.88 4.31 9.36
CA ILE A 116 5.34 4.18 10.75
C ILE A 116 5.57 5.53 11.39
N THR A 117 5.40 5.58 12.70
CA THR A 117 5.82 6.70 13.54
C THR A 117 6.74 6.16 14.64
N LEU A 118 7.91 6.74 14.74
CA LEU A 118 8.97 6.37 15.66
C LEU A 118 9.28 7.54 16.57
N SER A 119 9.62 7.27 17.83
CA SER A 119 10.04 8.29 18.78
C SER A 119 11.23 7.86 19.63
N ASP A 120 11.96 8.84 20.10
CA ASP A 120 12.86 8.78 21.24
C ASP A 120 12.61 9.99 22.13
N GLU A 121 13.47 10.22 23.11
CA GLU A 121 13.37 11.35 24.06
C GLU A 121 13.50 12.73 23.39
N ASN A 122 14.07 12.82 22.17
CA ASN A 122 14.39 14.08 21.49
C ASN A 122 13.55 14.34 20.26
N SER A 123 12.95 13.31 19.64
CA SER A 123 12.35 13.43 18.32
C SER A 123 11.20 12.46 18.06
N VAL A 124 10.30 12.88 17.18
CA VAL A 124 9.31 12.02 16.52
C VAL A 124 9.55 12.09 15.02
N ILE A 125 9.71 10.94 14.38
CA ILE A 125 9.97 10.81 12.96
C ILE A 125 9.06 9.72 12.37
N GLY A 126 8.90 9.68 11.05
CA GLY A 126 8.13 8.62 10.40
C GLY A 126 7.94 8.88 8.92
N GLY A 127 7.33 7.92 8.26
CA GLY A 127 7.06 7.93 6.83
C GLY A 127 6.57 6.58 6.35
N HIS A 128 6.61 6.38 5.03
CA HIS A 128 6.27 5.13 4.39
C HIS A 128 7.31 4.05 4.74
N LEU A 129 6.83 2.92 5.24
CA LEU A 129 7.68 1.83 5.72
C LEU A 129 8.46 1.18 4.57
N GLU A 130 9.78 1.09 4.74
CA GLU A 130 10.69 0.40 3.84
C GLU A 130 11.31 -0.83 4.50
N PRO A 131 11.81 -1.82 3.71
CA PRO A 131 12.61 -2.91 4.26
C PRO A 131 13.85 -2.38 4.97
N GLY A 132 14.15 -2.91 6.15
CA GLY A 132 15.28 -2.46 6.98
C GLY A 132 14.86 -1.95 8.36
N THR A 133 13.56 -1.87 8.65
CA THR A 133 13.04 -1.52 9.99
C THR A 133 12.95 -2.78 10.85
N LYS A 134 13.89 -2.96 11.78
CA LYS A 134 14.07 -4.19 12.57
C LYS A 134 13.66 -4.03 14.02
N ALA A 135 12.97 -5.02 14.55
CA ALA A 135 12.56 -5.06 15.96
C ALA A 135 13.75 -5.11 16.91
N LEU A 136 13.74 -4.26 17.93
CA LEU A 136 14.61 -4.38 19.10
C LEU A 136 14.08 -5.47 20.04
N THR A 137 12.85 -5.32 20.51
CA THR A 137 12.20 -6.28 21.41
C THR A 137 11.17 -7.13 20.69
N PHE A 138 10.16 -6.50 20.18
CA PHE A 138 9.07 -7.12 19.39
C PHE A 138 8.33 -6.06 18.58
N PHE A 139 7.53 -6.53 17.61
CA PHE A 139 6.40 -5.80 17.04
C PHE A 139 5.10 -6.53 17.34
N ILE A 140 4.03 -5.79 17.59
CA ILE A 140 2.66 -6.28 17.58
C ILE A 140 1.86 -5.39 16.63
N VAL A 141 1.26 -6.00 15.61
CA VAL A 141 0.43 -5.30 14.63
C VAL A 141 -0.95 -5.94 14.60
N THR A 142 -1.99 -5.12 14.65
CA THR A 142 -3.39 -5.55 14.59
C THR A 142 -4.00 -5.13 13.28
N ASN A 143 -4.52 -6.10 12.52
CA ASN A 143 -5.19 -5.89 11.26
C ASN A 143 -6.69 -6.22 11.37
N GLY A 144 -7.54 -5.33 10.85
CA GLY A 144 -8.93 -5.62 10.54
C GLY A 144 -9.03 -6.15 9.11
N VAL A 145 -9.23 -7.46 8.95
CA VAL A 145 -9.31 -8.09 7.62
C VAL A 145 -10.68 -7.78 7.01
N LEU A 146 -10.66 -7.35 5.76
CA LEU A 146 -11.82 -6.99 4.97
C LEU A 146 -12.22 -8.14 4.04
N PRO A 147 -13.47 -8.17 3.52
CA PRO A 147 -13.91 -9.14 2.53
C PRO A 147 -13.02 -9.15 1.27
N ASP A 148 -12.81 -10.33 0.71
CA ASP A 148 -11.93 -10.54 -0.45
C ASP A 148 -12.52 -10.04 -1.77
N ASP A 149 -13.83 -9.80 -1.84
CA ASP A 149 -14.54 -9.29 -3.02
C ASP A 149 -14.45 -7.77 -3.22
N LEU A 150 -13.84 -7.06 -2.26
CA LEU A 150 -13.57 -5.64 -2.40
C LEU A 150 -12.46 -5.41 -3.43
N ASP A 151 -12.72 -4.45 -4.33
CA ASP A 151 -11.75 -3.99 -5.30
C ASP A 151 -11.06 -2.71 -4.80
N PHE A 152 -9.75 -2.83 -4.60
CA PHE A 152 -8.88 -1.74 -4.17
C PHE A 152 -7.89 -1.29 -5.26
N GLU A 153 -8.13 -1.65 -6.52
CA GLU A 153 -7.22 -1.29 -7.61
C GLU A 153 -6.96 0.21 -7.69
N TYR A 154 -8.00 1.02 -7.41
CA TYR A 154 -7.91 2.48 -7.49
C TYR A 154 -7.40 3.18 -6.23
N LEU A 155 -7.22 2.47 -5.11
CA LEU A 155 -6.78 3.09 -3.86
C LEU A 155 -5.27 3.36 -3.81
N ASP A 156 -4.48 2.64 -4.62
CA ASP A 156 -3.00 2.70 -4.59
C ASP A 156 -2.38 2.82 -6.00
N ASN A 157 -3.19 3.07 -7.01
CA ASN A 157 -2.75 3.27 -8.38
C ASN A 157 -2.97 4.73 -8.79
N TYR A 158 -1.94 5.57 -8.58
CA TYR A 158 -1.96 6.94 -9.05
C TYR A 158 -1.64 7.01 -10.54
N LYS A 159 -2.61 7.48 -11.32
CA LYS A 159 -2.34 8.09 -12.62
C LYS A 159 -2.51 9.59 -12.43
N TYR A 160 -1.37 10.28 -12.32
CA TYR A 160 -1.32 11.74 -12.25
C TYR A 160 -1.87 12.37 -13.53
#